data_437e1ce7947d73178519182b2469688b
#
_entry.id   437e1ce7947d73178519182b2469688b
#
_cell.length_a   1.000
_cell.length_b   1.000
_cell.length_c   1.000
_cell.angle_alpha   90.00
_cell.angle_beta   90.00
_cell.angle_gamma   90.00
#
_symmetry.space_group_name_H-M   'P 1'
#
loop_
_entity.id
_entity.type
_entity.pdbx_description
1 polymer ?
#
loop_
_entity_poly.entity_id
_entity_poly.type
_entity_poly.pdbx_seq_one_letter_code
_entity_poly.pdbx_strand_id
1 'polypeptide(L)'
;IKAANWDTFLDVERLDQDRQQAYKDTEQMLREVRKISTEYERKRQQIQTDSLEQAKSLAIHNEMRKSLQVKLEHNLKVDKAHDIFPIEQQIIEKAQAMFDMLKTYPWQKQDKMILFQETIQVKKFNNLYQDVLRLNAKMEKIKKSNVEVLDEEL
;
A
#
# COMPACT_ATOMS: atom_id res chain seq x y z
N ILE A 1 1.50 -5.05 -4.61
CA ILE A 1 2.08 -5.47 -3.32
C ILE A 1 2.29 -6.98 -3.27
N LYS A 2 1.31 -7.77 -3.70
CA LYS A 2 1.46 -9.23 -3.78
C LYS A 2 2.61 -9.67 -4.69
N ALA A 3 2.89 -8.91 -5.74
CA ALA A 3 3.98 -9.20 -6.67
C ALA A 3 5.37 -9.16 -6.01
N ALA A 4 5.51 -8.48 -4.87
CA ALA A 4 6.76 -8.39 -4.11
C ALA A 4 6.82 -9.41 -2.97
N ASN A 5 5.90 -10.38 -2.92
CA ASN A 5 5.78 -11.37 -1.84
C ASN A 5 5.62 -10.72 -0.46
N TRP A 6 4.86 -9.63 -0.43
CA TRP A 6 4.70 -8.81 0.77
C TRP A 6 4.10 -9.57 1.96
N ASP A 7 3.25 -10.56 1.69
CA ASP A 7 2.62 -11.39 2.69
C ASP A 7 3.62 -12.22 3.51
N THR A 8 4.82 -12.45 2.97
CA THR A 8 5.90 -13.17 3.69
C THR A 8 6.88 -12.25 4.40
N PHE A 9 6.68 -10.93 4.33
CA PHE A 9 7.62 -9.95 4.90
C PHE A 9 7.88 -10.17 6.39
N LEU A 10 6.84 -10.49 7.17
CA LEU A 10 6.94 -10.71 8.61
C LEU A 10 7.05 -12.19 9.00
N ASP A 11 7.32 -13.07 8.05
CA ASP A 11 7.60 -14.47 8.37
C ASP A 11 8.91 -14.57 9.15
N VAL A 12 8.82 -15.04 10.39
CA VAL A 12 9.94 -15.09 11.32
C VAL A 12 11.06 -16.00 10.82
N GLU A 13 10.71 -17.13 10.20
CA GLU A 13 11.70 -18.06 9.66
C GLU A 13 12.48 -17.44 8.51
N ARG A 14 11.79 -16.75 7.62
CA ARG A 14 12.42 -16.03 6.53
C ARG A 14 13.36 -14.95 7.06
N LEU A 15 12.91 -14.18 8.05
CA LEU A 15 13.72 -13.13 8.68
C LEU A 15 14.95 -13.70 9.37
N ASP A 16 14.80 -14.83 10.04
CA ASP A 16 15.92 -15.49 10.73
C ASP A 16 16.99 -15.96 9.73
N GLN A 17 16.58 -16.52 8.60
CA GLN A 17 17.49 -16.93 7.53
C GLN A 17 18.13 -15.72 6.87
N ASP A 18 17.37 -14.68 6.59
CA ASP A 18 17.84 -13.47 5.91
C ASP A 18 18.82 -12.68 6.78
N ARG A 19 18.67 -12.76 8.09
CA ARG A 19 19.59 -12.15 9.06
C ARG A 19 21.02 -12.58 8.82
N GLN A 20 21.24 -13.84 8.45
CA GLN A 20 22.56 -14.37 8.15
C GLN A 20 23.17 -13.78 6.89
N GLN A 21 22.35 -13.21 6.02
CA GLN A 21 22.74 -12.56 4.77
C GLN A 21 22.69 -11.03 4.84
N ALA A 22 22.72 -10.47 6.04
CA ALA A 22 22.66 -9.01 6.29
C ALA A 22 21.34 -8.39 5.77
N TYR A 23 20.25 -9.15 5.81
CA TYR A 23 18.90 -8.70 5.41
C TYR A 23 18.76 -8.26 3.96
N LYS A 24 19.54 -8.82 3.06
CA LYS A 24 19.49 -8.48 1.62
C LYS A 24 18.12 -8.67 1.03
N ASP A 25 17.47 -9.80 1.34
CA ASP A 25 16.14 -10.14 0.81
C ASP A 25 15.08 -9.17 1.32
N THR A 26 15.10 -8.86 2.62
CA THR A 26 14.15 -7.93 3.23
C THR A 26 14.31 -6.52 2.68
N GLU A 27 15.54 -6.04 2.50
CA GLU A 27 15.79 -4.74 1.88
C GLU A 27 15.28 -4.69 0.44
N GLN A 28 15.48 -5.77 -0.31
CA GLN A 28 14.98 -5.88 -1.68
C GLN A 28 13.45 -5.85 -1.72
N MET A 29 12.79 -6.56 -0.83
CA MET A 29 11.32 -6.54 -0.71
C MET A 29 10.79 -5.13 -0.47
N LEU A 30 11.39 -4.39 0.44
CA LEU A 30 10.99 -3.01 0.74
C LEU A 30 11.18 -2.09 -0.47
N ARG A 31 12.30 -2.22 -1.17
CA ARG A 31 12.55 -1.42 -2.39
C ARG A 31 11.53 -1.73 -3.47
N GLU A 32 11.24 -3.01 -3.69
CA GLU A 32 10.26 -3.43 -4.70
C GLU A 32 8.86 -2.95 -4.39
N VAL A 33 8.43 -3.04 -3.12
CA VAL A 33 7.10 -2.56 -2.70
C VAL A 33 6.97 -1.07 -2.92
N ARG A 34 7.99 -0.28 -2.54
CA ARG A 34 7.99 1.17 -2.76
C ARG A 34 7.90 1.50 -4.24
N LYS A 35 8.69 0.82 -5.06
CA LYS A 35 8.72 1.03 -6.51
C LYS A 35 7.37 0.69 -7.14
N ILE A 36 6.81 -0.46 -6.82
CA ILE A 36 5.52 -0.93 -7.35
C ILE A 36 4.39 0.04 -6.97
N SER A 37 4.33 0.45 -5.71
CA SER A 37 3.31 1.38 -5.22
C SER A 37 3.39 2.73 -5.92
N THR A 38 4.59 3.29 -6.07
CA THR A 38 4.81 4.58 -6.74
C THR A 38 4.47 4.50 -8.23
N GLU A 39 4.90 3.45 -8.92
CA GLU A 39 4.61 3.26 -10.34
C GLU A 39 3.12 3.07 -10.61
N TYR A 40 2.44 2.31 -9.76
CA TYR A 40 1.00 2.10 -9.86
C TYR A 40 0.24 3.42 -9.75
N GLU A 41 0.58 4.24 -8.76
CA GLU A 41 -0.07 5.54 -8.55
C GLU A 41 0.18 6.49 -9.73
N ARG A 42 1.41 6.51 -10.24
CA ARG A 42 1.76 7.33 -11.40
C ARG A 42 0.92 6.93 -12.63
N LYS A 43 0.82 5.63 -12.89
CA LYS A 43 0.02 5.12 -14.02
C LYS A 43 -1.46 5.43 -13.84
N ARG A 44 -1.98 5.29 -12.64
CA ARG A 44 -3.38 5.59 -12.33
C ARG A 44 -3.69 7.07 -12.62
N GLN A 45 -2.85 7.97 -12.15
CA GLN A 45 -3.01 9.41 -12.39
C GLN A 45 -2.92 9.74 -13.88
N GLN A 46 -1.99 9.11 -14.59
CA GLN A 46 -1.82 9.30 -16.04
C GLN A 46 -3.08 8.88 -16.81
N ILE A 47 -3.64 7.73 -16.48
CA ILE A 47 -4.86 7.24 -17.12
C ILE A 47 -6.03 8.20 -16.88
N GLN A 48 -6.17 8.72 -15.67
CA GLN A 48 -7.23 9.69 -15.34
C GLN A 48 -7.07 10.98 -16.17
N THR A 49 -5.85 11.51 -16.23
CA THR A 49 -5.55 12.72 -17.00
C THR A 49 -5.84 12.52 -18.48
N ASP A 50 -5.37 11.41 -19.06
CA ASP A 50 -5.59 11.10 -20.47
C ASP A 50 -7.07 10.95 -20.81
N SER A 51 -7.84 10.31 -19.92
CA SER A 51 -9.28 10.13 -20.11
C SER A 51 -10.01 11.48 -20.14
N LEU A 52 -9.65 12.41 -19.24
CA LEU A 52 -10.24 13.75 -19.21
C LEU A 52 -9.88 14.55 -20.48
N GLU A 53 -8.63 14.47 -20.94
CA GLU A 53 -8.19 15.15 -22.14
C GLU A 53 -8.88 14.61 -23.39
N GLN A 54 -9.02 13.28 -23.50
CA GLN A 54 -9.74 12.65 -24.60
C GLN A 54 -11.19 13.10 -24.65
N ALA A 55 -11.85 13.16 -23.49
CA ALA A 55 -13.23 13.64 -23.41
C ALA A 55 -13.37 15.08 -23.90
N LYS A 56 -12.39 15.94 -23.62
CA LYS A 56 -12.37 17.34 -24.08
C LYS A 56 -12.13 17.46 -25.59
N SER A 57 -11.36 16.55 -26.17
CA SER A 57 -10.96 16.60 -27.57
C SER A 57 -11.93 15.90 -28.51
N LEU A 58 -12.91 15.15 -28.01
CA LEU A 58 -13.89 14.48 -28.85
C LEU A 58 -14.76 15.47 -29.60
N ALA A 59 -14.95 15.26 -30.95
CA ALA A 59 -15.78 16.08 -31.80
C ALA A 59 -17.26 15.66 -31.67
N ILE A 60 -17.83 15.91 -30.50
CA ILE A 60 -19.22 15.60 -30.17
C ILE A 60 -19.99 16.89 -29.87
N HIS A 61 -21.33 16.80 -29.85
CA HIS A 61 -22.18 17.92 -29.48
C HIS A 61 -21.82 18.47 -28.12
N ASN A 62 -21.81 19.81 -27.97
CA ASN A 62 -21.34 20.47 -26.76
C ASN A 62 -22.04 19.98 -25.48
N GLU A 63 -23.33 19.72 -25.53
CA GLU A 63 -24.09 19.21 -24.38
C GLU A 63 -23.64 17.80 -24.00
N MET A 64 -23.43 16.96 -24.99
CA MET A 64 -22.92 15.59 -24.76
C MET A 64 -21.53 15.62 -24.17
N ARG A 65 -20.66 16.50 -24.65
CA ARG A 65 -19.30 16.66 -24.13
C ARG A 65 -19.31 17.11 -22.68
N LYS A 66 -20.16 18.08 -22.33
CA LYS A 66 -20.32 18.55 -20.96
C LYS A 66 -20.83 17.44 -20.04
N SER A 67 -21.83 16.68 -20.50
CA SER A 67 -22.39 15.56 -19.76
C SER A 67 -21.33 14.49 -19.48
N LEU A 68 -20.53 14.13 -20.51
CA LEU A 68 -19.44 13.16 -20.35
C LEU A 68 -18.37 13.65 -19.38
N GLN A 69 -17.99 14.93 -19.47
CA GLN A 69 -17.02 15.53 -18.58
C GLN A 69 -17.50 15.51 -17.12
N VAL A 70 -18.76 15.85 -16.88
CA VAL A 70 -19.36 15.81 -15.54
C VAL A 70 -19.34 14.41 -14.98
N LYS A 71 -19.67 13.39 -15.79
CA LYS A 71 -19.63 11.99 -15.37
C LYS A 71 -18.21 11.55 -15.00
N LEU A 72 -17.20 11.92 -15.82
CA LEU A 72 -15.81 11.58 -15.53
C LEU A 72 -15.33 12.24 -14.23
N GLU A 73 -15.66 13.51 -14.03
CA GLU A 73 -15.31 14.23 -12.80
C GLU A 73 -16.00 13.61 -11.59
N HIS A 74 -17.27 13.21 -11.73
CA HIS A 74 -18.00 12.52 -10.66
C HIS A 74 -17.34 11.18 -10.32
N ASN A 75 -16.99 10.38 -11.32
CA ASN A 75 -16.31 9.10 -11.11
C ASN A 75 -14.97 9.27 -10.40
N LEU A 76 -14.23 10.32 -10.73
CA LEU A 76 -12.98 10.65 -10.05
C LEU A 76 -13.20 11.02 -8.57
N LYS A 77 -14.31 11.72 -8.27
CA LYS A 77 -14.66 12.08 -6.90
C LYS A 77 -15.07 10.89 -6.04
N VAL A 78 -15.80 9.93 -6.63
CA VAL A 78 -16.24 8.73 -5.90
C VAL A 78 -15.18 7.64 -5.87
N ASP A 79 -14.20 7.68 -6.77
CA ASP A 79 -13.07 6.76 -6.74
C ASP A 79 -12.14 7.13 -5.59
N LYS A 80 -12.13 6.29 -4.56
CA LYS A 80 -11.31 6.48 -3.38
C LYS A 80 -9.93 5.82 -3.48
N ALA A 81 -9.56 5.35 -4.67
CA ALA A 81 -8.25 4.73 -4.88
C ALA A 81 -7.09 5.68 -4.55
N HIS A 82 -7.28 7.01 -4.77
CA HIS A 82 -6.30 8.01 -4.40
C HIS A 82 -6.07 8.10 -2.88
N ASP A 83 -7.02 7.64 -2.07
CA ASP A 83 -6.87 7.58 -0.61
C ASP A 83 -6.08 6.35 -0.16
N ILE A 84 -5.97 5.34 -1.02
CA ILE A 84 -5.23 4.11 -0.73
C ILE A 84 -3.72 4.35 -0.76
N PHE A 85 -3.23 5.15 -1.71
CA PHE A 85 -1.80 5.41 -1.87
C PHE A 85 -1.15 5.99 -0.61
N PRO A 86 -1.71 7.04 0.05
CA PRO A 86 -1.14 7.53 1.29
C PRO A 86 -1.11 6.47 2.40
N ILE A 87 -2.13 5.63 2.47
CA ILE A 87 -2.19 4.54 3.45
C ILE A 87 -1.11 3.50 3.17
N GLU A 88 -0.91 3.12 1.90
CA GLU A 88 0.15 2.21 1.50
C GLU A 88 1.53 2.77 1.88
N GLN A 89 1.75 4.07 1.68
CA GLN A 89 3.00 4.72 2.08
C GLN A 89 3.21 4.66 3.59
N GLN A 90 2.15 4.85 4.38
CA GLN A 90 2.23 4.72 5.83
C GLN A 90 2.55 3.29 6.26
N ILE A 91 1.95 2.30 5.62
CA ILE A 91 2.25 0.88 5.88
C ILE A 91 3.71 0.59 5.59
N ILE A 92 4.23 1.07 4.45
CA ILE A 92 5.63 0.89 4.07
C ILE A 92 6.57 1.55 5.08
N GLU A 93 6.24 2.75 5.54
CA GLU A 93 7.03 3.46 6.56
C GLU A 93 7.06 2.71 7.88
N LYS A 94 5.91 2.17 8.31
CA LYS A 94 5.84 1.35 9.53
C LYS A 94 6.64 0.06 9.38
N ALA A 95 6.56 -0.59 8.23
CA ALA A 95 7.34 -1.79 7.93
C ALA A 95 8.84 -1.47 7.91
N GLN A 96 9.22 -0.32 7.37
CA GLN A 96 10.61 0.14 7.40
C GLN A 96 11.10 0.33 8.85
N ALA A 97 10.27 0.94 9.69
CA ALA A 97 10.60 1.13 11.10
C ALA A 97 10.77 -0.20 11.84
N MET A 98 9.89 -1.17 11.57
CA MET A 98 10.01 -2.53 12.12
C MET A 98 11.31 -3.19 11.67
N PHE A 99 11.65 -3.07 10.40
CA PHE A 99 12.88 -3.62 9.83
C PHE A 99 14.11 -2.96 10.44
N ASP A 100 14.10 -1.64 10.63
CA ASP A 100 15.19 -0.90 11.26
C ASP A 100 15.42 -1.37 12.69
N MET A 101 14.34 -1.68 13.42
CA MET A 101 14.46 -2.27 14.76
C MET A 101 15.12 -3.64 14.73
N LEU A 102 14.77 -4.49 13.76
CA LEU A 102 15.36 -5.81 13.60
C LEU A 102 16.86 -5.73 13.28
N LYS A 103 17.29 -4.70 12.55
CA LYS A 103 18.70 -4.48 12.24
C LYS A 103 19.47 -3.86 13.40
N THR A 104 18.82 -3.02 14.20
CA THR A 104 19.46 -2.22 15.26
C THR A 104 19.56 -2.96 16.58
N TYR A 105 18.53 -3.73 16.94
CA TYR A 105 18.44 -4.39 18.24
C TYR A 105 18.55 -5.89 18.12
N PRO A 106 19.24 -6.56 19.08
CA PRO A 106 19.30 -8.03 19.10
C PRO A 106 17.90 -8.60 19.34
N TRP A 107 17.57 -9.66 18.60
CA TRP A 107 16.31 -10.37 18.77
C TRP A 107 16.52 -11.86 18.60
N GLN A 108 15.59 -12.64 19.12
CA GLN A 108 15.61 -14.10 19.01
C GLN A 108 14.30 -14.61 18.43
N LYS A 109 14.40 -15.69 17.69
CA LYS A 109 13.23 -16.42 17.23
C LYS A 109 12.78 -17.35 18.36
N GLN A 110 11.54 -17.18 18.81
CA GLN A 110 10.93 -18.08 19.79
C GLN A 110 9.58 -18.53 19.22
N ASP A 111 9.48 -19.81 18.89
CA ASP A 111 8.36 -20.36 18.12
C ASP A 111 8.19 -19.57 16.82
N LYS A 112 7.05 -18.97 16.56
CA LYS A 112 6.81 -18.12 15.37
C LYS A 112 6.82 -16.64 15.75
N MET A 113 7.50 -16.27 16.82
CA MET A 113 7.50 -14.90 17.33
C MET A 113 8.92 -14.32 17.34
N ILE A 114 8.99 -13.00 17.16
CA ILE A 114 10.20 -12.22 17.29
C ILE A 114 10.24 -11.68 18.72
N LEU A 115 11.33 -11.98 19.45
CA LEU A 115 11.48 -11.56 20.82
C LEU A 115 12.74 -10.69 20.97
N PHE A 116 12.56 -9.42 21.33
CA PHE A 116 13.66 -8.52 21.67
C PHE A 116 14.08 -8.69 23.12
N GLN A 117 15.28 -8.26 23.44
CA GLN A 117 15.83 -8.39 24.79
C GLN A 117 15.15 -7.48 25.82
N GLU A 118 14.73 -6.29 25.41
CA GLU A 118 14.12 -5.30 26.30
C GLU A 118 12.61 -5.18 26.05
N THR A 119 11.85 -5.06 27.14
CA THR A 119 10.38 -4.94 27.10
C THR A 119 9.93 -3.71 26.29
N ILE A 120 10.67 -2.61 26.38
CA ILE A 120 10.38 -1.38 25.65
C ILE A 120 10.43 -1.60 24.13
N GLN A 121 11.41 -2.39 23.68
CA GLN A 121 11.57 -2.77 22.27
C GLN A 121 10.43 -3.66 21.80
N VAL A 122 10.05 -4.64 22.62
CA VAL A 122 8.91 -5.53 22.33
C VAL A 122 7.62 -4.72 22.16
N LYS A 123 7.36 -3.79 23.07
CA LYS A 123 6.17 -2.92 23.00
C LYS A 123 6.17 -2.05 21.75
N LYS A 124 7.30 -1.44 21.42
CA LYS A 124 7.43 -0.58 20.24
C LYS A 124 7.20 -1.35 18.95
N PHE A 125 7.80 -2.54 18.85
CA PHE A 125 7.61 -3.41 17.68
C PHE A 125 6.15 -3.85 17.54
N ASN A 126 5.53 -4.26 18.63
CA ASN A 126 4.12 -4.66 18.64
C ASN A 126 3.20 -3.50 18.26
N ASN A 127 3.48 -2.29 18.72
CA ASN A 127 2.70 -1.11 18.34
C ASN A 127 2.80 -0.83 16.84
N LEU A 128 3.99 -0.93 16.25
CA LEU A 128 4.18 -0.80 14.81
C LEU A 128 3.40 -1.87 14.05
N TYR A 129 3.43 -3.11 14.52
CA TYR A 129 2.68 -4.22 13.92
C TYR A 129 1.17 -3.96 13.97
N GLN A 130 0.65 -3.51 15.11
CA GLN A 130 -0.76 -3.15 15.25
C GLN A 130 -1.15 -2.00 14.33
N ASP A 131 -0.29 -1.00 14.17
CA ASP A 131 -0.51 0.09 13.22
C ASP A 131 -0.61 -0.42 11.79
N VAL A 132 0.24 -1.36 11.39
CA VAL A 132 0.18 -1.97 10.06
C VAL A 132 -1.15 -2.70 9.86
N LEU A 133 -1.59 -3.48 10.86
CA LEU A 133 -2.88 -4.18 10.77
C LEU A 133 -4.04 -3.21 10.66
N ARG A 134 -4.02 -2.14 11.43
CA ARG A 134 -5.07 -1.10 11.40
C ARG A 134 -5.11 -0.38 10.05
N LEU A 135 -3.97 -0.02 9.52
CA LEU A 135 -3.87 0.65 8.21
C LEU A 135 -4.32 -0.29 7.08
N ASN A 136 -3.94 -1.56 7.17
CA ASN A 136 -4.37 -2.56 6.18
C ASN A 136 -5.89 -2.75 6.19
N ALA A 137 -6.49 -2.82 7.38
CA ALA A 137 -7.94 -2.92 7.52
C ALA A 137 -8.65 -1.70 6.94
N LYS A 138 -8.10 -0.50 7.16
CA LYS A 138 -8.62 0.74 6.58
C LYS A 138 -8.55 0.73 5.06
N MET A 139 -7.43 0.27 4.50
CA MET A 139 -7.24 0.15 3.06
C MET A 139 -8.24 -0.83 2.43
N GLU A 140 -8.44 -1.99 3.05
CA GLU A 140 -9.41 -2.99 2.57
C GLU A 140 -10.84 -2.46 2.62
N LYS A 141 -11.19 -1.68 3.63
CA LYS A 141 -12.50 -1.04 3.74
C LYS A 141 -12.73 -0.04 2.60
N ILE A 142 -11.72 0.74 2.22
CA ILE A 142 -11.79 1.68 1.10
C ILE A 142 -11.97 0.92 -0.22
N LYS A 143 -11.22 -0.16 -0.44
CA LYS A 143 -11.35 -1.01 -1.63
C LYS A 143 -12.75 -1.58 -1.77
N LYS A 144 -13.32 -2.06 -0.67
CA LYS A 144 -14.69 -2.60 -0.64
C LYS A 144 -15.72 -1.52 -0.98
N SER A 145 -15.56 -0.31 -0.42
CA SER A 145 -16.43 0.83 -0.71
C SER A 145 -16.41 1.21 -2.18
N ASN A 146 -15.22 1.20 -2.83
CA ASN A 146 -15.10 1.47 -4.26
C ASN A 146 -15.86 0.44 -5.12
N VAL A 147 -15.78 -0.83 -4.76
CA VAL A 147 -16.51 -1.90 -5.47
C VAL A 147 -18.02 -1.70 -5.33
N GLU A 148 -18.51 -1.38 -4.13
CA GLU A 148 -19.92 -1.12 -3.87
C GLU A 148 -20.45 0.06 -4.70
N VAL A 149 -19.69 1.15 -4.81
CA VAL A 149 -20.04 2.32 -5.62
C VAL A 149 -20.14 1.95 -7.09
N LEU A 150 -19.19 1.17 -7.61
CA LEU A 150 -19.20 0.72 -9.00
C LEU A 150 -20.41 -0.18 -9.29
N ASP A 151 -20.76 -1.07 -8.38
CA ASP A 151 -21.91 -1.96 -8.51
C ASP A 151 -23.23 -1.16 -8.53
N GLU A 152 -23.35 -0.09 -7.75
CA GLU A 152 -24.54 0.78 -7.73
C GLU A 152 -24.71 1.55 -9.06
N GLU A 153 -23.63 1.87 -9.74
CA GLU A 153 -23.68 2.59 -11.02
C GLU A 153 -24.00 1.70 -12.22
N LEU A 154 -23.86 0.40 -12.06
CA LEU A 154 -24.17 -0.58 -13.12
C LEU A 154 -25.65 -0.95 -13.12
#